data_fbaffb37eacebfd122c3952aa596b3f7
#
_entry.id   fbaffb37eacebfd122c3952aa596b3f7
#
_cell.length_a   1.000
_cell.length_b   1.000
_cell.length_c   1.000
_cell.angle_alpha   90.00
_cell.angle_beta   90.00
_cell.angle_gamma   90.00
#
_symmetry.space_group_name_H-M   'P 1'
#
loop_
_entity.id
_entity.type
_entity.pdbx_description
1 polymer ?
#
loop_
_entity_poly.entity_id
_entity_poly.type
_entity_poly.pdbx_seq_one_letter_code
_entity_poly.pdbx_strand_id
1 'polypeptide(L)'
;MTIIHLSSFPSLRPKPPNDLLRIGGSHDGGYLISKSAVLKSRYLLSFGLSYDIEFENDFVNFDSNSRIGYMYDASTIPYSPEKIFSVILACLRFVSYRPALTYLSFIKKMKSLLRTGSVFFRTNVSDSPNKSCVTLTQSLLAITETKRKDIFLKIDIEGDEFLILPEIVDNLDFFSGIVLEFHRASAFWSIITSFVESLKEGGMFLDHIHVNNYGNLSPKLLPNVIELSFSRTTLRNESVKRLPVKSIDSPNSPLRSDYEVIF
;
A
#
# COMPACT_ATOMS: atom_id res chain seq x y z
N MET A 1 0.78 -1.82 -25.56
CA MET A 1 0.85 -2.47 -24.26
C MET A 1 2.21 -3.12 -24.16
N THR A 2 3.02 -2.76 -23.17
CA THR A 2 4.37 -3.33 -23.00
C THR A 2 4.29 -4.58 -22.15
N ILE A 3 4.98 -5.65 -22.59
CA ILE A 3 4.97 -6.95 -21.91
C ILE A 3 6.25 -7.07 -21.07
N ILE A 4 6.08 -7.49 -19.83
CA ILE A 4 7.15 -7.75 -18.85
C ILE A 4 7.17 -9.25 -18.57
N HIS A 5 8.33 -9.90 -18.75
CA HIS A 5 8.50 -11.32 -18.49
C HIS A 5 9.14 -11.54 -17.12
N LEU A 6 8.40 -12.15 -16.18
CA LEU A 6 8.86 -12.51 -14.85
C LEU A 6 9.03 -14.01 -14.63
N SER A 7 9.07 -14.81 -15.70
CA SER A 7 9.23 -16.28 -15.65
C SER A 7 10.51 -16.74 -14.93
N SER A 8 11.56 -15.91 -14.93
CA SER A 8 12.81 -16.17 -14.20
C SER A 8 12.70 -15.93 -12.68
N PHE A 9 11.56 -15.41 -12.20
CA PHE A 9 11.33 -15.06 -10.80
C PHE A 9 10.09 -15.78 -10.26
N PRO A 10 10.15 -17.09 -10.04
CA PRO A 10 8.98 -17.90 -9.66
C PRO A 10 8.36 -17.50 -8.32
N SER A 11 9.11 -16.90 -7.41
CA SER A 11 8.62 -16.37 -6.14
C SER A 11 7.63 -15.20 -6.33
N LEU A 12 7.76 -14.44 -7.41
CA LEU A 12 6.88 -13.32 -7.75
C LEU A 12 5.60 -13.74 -8.48
N ARG A 13 5.39 -15.03 -8.72
CA ARG A 13 4.16 -15.53 -9.35
C ARG A 13 3.06 -15.69 -8.31
N PRO A 14 2.02 -14.85 -8.33
CA PRO A 14 1.00 -14.87 -7.30
C PRO A 14 0.09 -16.10 -7.39
N LYS A 15 -0.40 -16.51 -6.22
CA LYS A 15 -1.51 -17.42 -6.04
C LYS A 15 -2.62 -16.67 -5.33
N PRO A 16 -3.50 -15.95 -6.05
CA PRO A 16 -4.46 -15.07 -5.44
C PRO A 16 -5.44 -15.83 -4.55
N PRO A 17 -5.88 -15.26 -3.43
CA PRO A 17 -6.98 -15.82 -2.66
C PRO A 17 -8.28 -15.74 -3.47
N ASN A 18 -9.26 -16.60 -3.12
CA ASN A 18 -10.55 -16.62 -3.80
C ASN A 18 -11.37 -15.34 -3.55
N ASP A 19 -11.01 -14.57 -2.54
CA ASP A 19 -11.70 -13.40 -2.05
C ASP A 19 -10.94 -12.07 -2.30
N LEU A 20 -10.10 -12.04 -3.36
CA LEU A 20 -9.37 -10.83 -3.73
C LEU A 20 -10.34 -9.70 -4.06
N LEU A 21 -10.10 -8.52 -3.50
CA LEU A 21 -10.92 -7.35 -3.73
C LEU A 21 -10.06 -6.08 -3.77
N ARG A 22 -10.58 -5.02 -4.39
CA ARG A 22 -9.94 -3.70 -4.39
C ARG A 22 -10.42 -2.88 -3.19
N ILE A 23 -9.47 -2.28 -2.48
CA ILE A 23 -9.68 -1.26 -1.44
C ILE A 23 -8.97 0.02 -1.89
N GLY A 24 -9.60 1.18 -1.67
CA GLY A 24 -9.12 2.47 -2.14
C GLY A 24 -9.63 2.83 -3.54
N GLY A 25 -8.98 3.80 -4.17
CA GLY A 25 -9.36 4.33 -5.48
C GLY A 25 -9.40 3.29 -6.60
N SER A 26 -10.09 3.64 -7.69
CA SER A 26 -10.12 2.79 -8.89
C SER A 26 -8.81 2.82 -9.68
N HIS A 27 -7.91 3.74 -9.36
CA HIS A 27 -6.61 3.94 -9.98
C HIS A 27 -5.52 3.95 -8.92
N ASP A 28 -4.58 4.89 -8.98
CA ASP A 28 -3.53 5.08 -7.99
C ASP A 28 -4.08 5.17 -6.56
N GLY A 29 -3.36 4.61 -5.59
CA GLY A 29 -3.81 4.52 -4.20
C GLY A 29 -4.89 3.47 -3.92
N GLY A 30 -5.27 2.64 -4.90
CA GLY A 30 -6.16 1.50 -4.72
C GLY A 30 -5.45 0.17 -4.95
N TYR A 31 -5.55 -0.75 -3.98
CA TYR A 31 -4.81 -2.02 -3.99
C TYR A 31 -5.73 -3.23 -3.99
N LEU A 32 -5.30 -4.30 -4.66
CA LEU A 32 -5.97 -5.61 -4.59
C LEU A 32 -5.42 -6.41 -3.42
N ILE A 33 -6.29 -6.74 -2.46
CA ILE A 33 -5.95 -7.42 -1.23
C ILE A 33 -6.98 -8.50 -0.87
N SER A 34 -6.63 -9.43 0.01
CA SER A 34 -7.57 -10.46 0.50
C SER A 34 -8.64 -9.87 1.42
N LYS A 35 -9.90 -10.09 1.09
CA LYS A 35 -11.05 -9.74 1.95
C LYS A 35 -10.95 -10.39 3.33
N SER A 36 -10.55 -11.65 3.39
CA SER A 36 -10.37 -12.37 4.66
C SER A 36 -9.29 -11.71 5.53
N ALA A 37 -8.22 -11.17 4.94
CA ALA A 37 -7.21 -10.42 5.68
C ALA A 37 -7.79 -9.12 6.25
N VAL A 38 -8.60 -8.38 5.47
CA VAL A 38 -9.31 -7.18 5.96
C VAL A 38 -10.25 -7.51 7.11
N LEU A 39 -11.08 -8.54 6.96
CA LEU A 39 -12.06 -8.97 7.98
C LEU A 39 -11.40 -9.44 9.27
N LYS A 40 -10.22 -10.05 9.18
CA LYS A 40 -9.44 -10.49 10.34
C LYS A 40 -8.74 -9.34 11.05
N SER A 41 -8.54 -8.22 10.36
CA SER A 41 -7.82 -7.08 10.91
C SER A 41 -8.69 -6.29 11.86
N ARG A 42 -8.13 -5.96 13.01
CA ARG A 42 -8.66 -5.00 13.97
C ARG A 42 -8.03 -3.61 13.77
N TYR A 43 -6.81 -3.60 13.30
CA TYR A 43 -6.02 -2.40 13.11
C TYR A 43 -5.48 -2.31 11.69
N LEU A 44 -5.39 -1.07 11.19
CA LEU A 44 -4.60 -0.69 10.03
C LEU A 44 -3.36 0.05 10.52
N LEU A 45 -2.17 -0.39 10.14
CA LEU A 45 -0.94 0.37 10.27
C LEU A 45 -0.55 0.84 8.87
N SER A 46 -0.55 2.14 8.64
CA SER A 46 -0.30 2.74 7.33
C SER A 46 0.87 3.72 7.38
N PHE A 47 1.84 3.52 6.52
CA PHE A 47 2.99 4.39 6.30
C PHE A 47 2.93 5.00 4.91
N GLY A 48 3.02 6.34 4.82
CA GLY A 48 2.86 7.11 3.59
C GLY A 48 1.39 7.29 3.21
N LEU A 49 0.85 8.49 3.45
CA LEU A 49 -0.57 8.77 3.17
C LEU A 49 -0.74 9.68 1.96
N SER A 50 0.13 10.68 1.83
CA SER A 50 -0.10 11.77 0.90
C SER A 50 -1.46 12.47 1.18
N TYR A 51 -2.05 13.12 0.16
CA TYR A 51 -3.40 13.69 0.23
C TYR A 51 -4.46 12.78 -0.39
N ASP A 52 -4.11 11.56 -0.76
CA ASP A 52 -5.04 10.48 -1.06
C ASP A 52 -5.05 9.47 0.08
N ILE A 53 -6.16 9.38 0.77
CA ILE A 53 -6.41 8.48 1.90
C ILE A 53 -7.63 7.60 1.64
N GLU A 54 -7.91 7.34 0.34
CA GLU A 54 -9.04 6.47 -0.02
C GLU A 54 -8.86 5.07 0.55
N PHE A 55 -7.65 4.52 0.43
CA PHE A 55 -7.37 3.20 0.97
C PHE A 55 -7.64 3.12 2.47
N GLU A 56 -7.09 4.03 3.25
CA GLU A 56 -7.24 4.05 4.71
C GLU A 56 -8.71 4.23 5.11
N ASN A 57 -9.41 5.14 4.44
CA ASN A 57 -10.82 5.39 4.70
C ASN A 57 -11.68 4.15 4.39
N ASP A 58 -11.48 3.53 3.25
CA ASP A 58 -12.26 2.37 2.80
C ASP A 58 -11.92 1.12 3.62
N PHE A 59 -10.63 0.94 4.00
CA PHE A 59 -10.20 -0.16 4.84
C PHE A 59 -10.82 -0.08 6.24
N VAL A 60 -10.75 1.08 6.88
CA VAL A 60 -11.27 1.28 8.24
C VAL A 60 -12.80 1.12 8.28
N ASN A 61 -13.49 1.59 7.24
CA ASN A 61 -14.95 1.55 7.13
C ASN A 61 -15.49 0.39 6.29
N PHE A 62 -14.68 -0.64 6.02
CA PHE A 62 -14.98 -1.69 5.04
C PHE A 62 -16.30 -2.45 5.33
N ASP A 63 -16.66 -2.61 6.57
CA ASP A 63 -17.91 -3.24 7.01
C ASP A 63 -18.46 -2.50 8.24
N SER A 64 -19.48 -3.09 8.89
CA SER A 64 -20.03 -2.53 10.14
C SER A 64 -19.06 -2.63 11.34
N ASN A 65 -17.93 -3.34 11.21
CA ASN A 65 -16.92 -3.46 12.26
C ASN A 65 -15.90 -2.33 12.10
N SER A 66 -15.98 -1.33 12.96
CA SER A 66 -15.02 -0.22 12.96
C SER A 66 -13.61 -0.72 13.30
N ARG A 67 -12.68 -0.50 12.38
CA ARG A 67 -11.25 -0.71 12.59
C ARG A 67 -10.61 0.58 13.04
N ILE A 68 -9.43 0.51 13.62
CA ILE A 68 -8.68 1.68 14.04
C ILE A 68 -7.43 1.79 13.17
N GLY A 69 -7.26 2.94 12.51
CA GLY A 69 -6.07 3.24 11.72
C GLY A 69 -5.00 3.96 12.54
N TYR A 70 -3.78 3.51 12.45
CA TYR A 70 -2.57 4.17 12.93
C TYR A 70 -1.77 4.59 11.70
N MET A 71 -1.79 5.89 11.41
CA MET A 71 -1.33 6.44 10.14
C MET A 71 -0.11 7.34 10.38
N TYR A 72 0.95 7.14 9.63
CA TYR A 72 2.24 7.83 9.77
C TYR A 72 2.63 8.50 8.46
N ASP A 73 2.82 9.82 8.50
CA ASP A 73 3.32 10.61 7.37
C ASP A 73 3.81 11.98 7.86
N ALA A 74 5.08 12.29 7.67
CA ALA A 74 5.63 13.58 8.07
C ALA A 74 5.29 14.71 7.09
N SER A 75 5.03 14.37 5.83
CA SER A 75 4.79 15.34 4.74
C SER A 75 3.35 15.84 4.70
N THR A 76 2.40 15.02 5.12
CA THR A 76 0.97 15.34 5.10
C THR A 76 0.59 16.25 6.27
N ILE A 77 0.06 17.43 5.96
CA ILE A 77 -0.44 18.39 6.95
C ILE A 77 -1.92 18.65 6.66
N PRO A 78 -2.84 18.01 7.42
CA PRO A 78 -4.27 18.06 7.10
C PRO A 78 -4.88 19.46 7.06
N TYR A 79 -4.39 20.37 7.90
CA TYR A 79 -4.99 21.70 8.09
C TYR A 79 -3.95 22.83 8.03
N SER A 80 -3.03 22.81 7.03
CA SER A 80 -2.02 23.86 6.94
C SER A 80 -2.50 25.06 6.11
N PRO A 81 -2.25 26.29 6.56
CA PRO A 81 -2.53 27.49 5.77
C PRO A 81 -1.79 27.48 4.41
N GLU A 82 -0.57 26.96 4.37
CA GLU A 82 0.25 26.84 3.16
C GLU A 82 -0.41 25.92 2.14
N LYS A 83 -1.00 24.80 2.61
CA LYS A 83 -1.74 23.88 1.74
C LYS A 83 -3.00 24.52 1.19
N ILE A 84 -3.75 25.23 2.03
CA ILE A 84 -4.95 25.95 1.60
C ILE A 84 -4.57 26.99 0.52
N PHE A 85 -3.49 27.75 0.76
CA PHE A 85 -3.00 28.72 -0.22
C PHE A 85 -2.57 28.07 -1.54
N SER A 86 -1.84 26.94 -1.48
CA SER A 86 -1.44 26.18 -2.67
C SER A 86 -2.63 25.67 -3.48
N VAL A 87 -3.69 25.24 -2.81
CA VAL A 87 -4.94 24.78 -3.45
C VAL A 87 -5.64 25.97 -4.15
N ILE A 88 -5.70 27.13 -3.52
CA ILE A 88 -6.26 28.35 -4.12
C ILE A 88 -5.48 28.73 -5.38
N LEU A 89 -4.14 28.76 -5.30
CA LEU A 89 -3.28 29.04 -6.46
C LEU A 89 -3.47 28.03 -7.58
N ALA A 90 -3.62 26.73 -7.27
CA ALA A 90 -3.88 25.70 -8.26
C ALA A 90 -5.24 25.91 -8.94
N CYS A 91 -6.28 26.26 -8.18
CA CYS A 91 -7.59 26.58 -8.75
C CYS A 91 -7.52 27.77 -9.72
N LEU A 92 -6.78 28.82 -9.37
CA LEU A 92 -6.59 30.00 -10.22
C LEU A 92 -5.76 29.66 -11.47
N ARG A 93 -4.66 28.93 -11.32
CA ARG A 93 -3.73 28.56 -12.41
C ARG A 93 -4.41 27.68 -13.47
N PHE A 94 -5.22 26.73 -13.05
CA PHE A 94 -5.87 25.78 -13.95
C PHE A 94 -7.31 26.17 -14.30
N VAL A 95 -7.80 27.31 -13.79
CA VAL A 95 -9.22 27.74 -13.94
C VAL A 95 -10.17 26.59 -13.63
N SER A 96 -9.93 25.89 -12.54
CA SER A 96 -10.63 24.66 -12.18
C SER A 96 -10.84 24.54 -10.66
N TYR A 97 -12.01 24.08 -10.25
CA TYR A 97 -12.31 23.78 -8.84
C TYR A 97 -11.83 22.38 -8.39
N ARG A 98 -11.31 21.56 -9.29
CA ARG A 98 -10.88 20.18 -8.97
C ARG A 98 -9.90 20.12 -7.80
N PRO A 99 -8.82 20.92 -7.71
CA PRO A 99 -7.91 20.89 -6.58
C PRO A 99 -8.61 21.15 -5.24
N ALA A 100 -9.56 22.10 -5.22
CA ALA A 100 -10.32 22.39 -4.00
C ALA A 100 -11.24 21.23 -3.62
N LEU A 101 -11.93 20.62 -4.58
CA LEU A 101 -12.80 19.46 -4.33
C LEU A 101 -11.99 18.26 -3.80
N THR A 102 -10.82 17.99 -4.37
CA THR A 102 -9.92 16.93 -3.90
C THR A 102 -9.48 17.18 -2.44
N TYR A 103 -9.05 18.39 -2.14
CA TYR A 103 -8.64 18.74 -0.79
C TYR A 103 -9.81 18.69 0.23
N LEU A 104 -11.00 19.15 -0.15
CA LEU A 104 -12.19 19.04 0.70
C LEU A 104 -12.59 17.58 0.94
N SER A 105 -12.47 16.73 -0.09
CA SER A 105 -12.69 15.28 0.05
C SER A 105 -11.71 14.67 1.05
N PHE A 106 -10.41 14.98 0.91
CA PHE A 106 -9.37 14.56 1.87
C PHE A 106 -9.72 14.98 3.29
N ILE A 107 -10.06 16.25 3.53
CA ILE A 107 -10.45 16.75 4.86
C ILE A 107 -11.66 16.00 5.42
N LYS A 108 -12.67 15.72 4.59
CA LYS A 108 -13.86 14.96 4.98
C LYS A 108 -13.50 13.53 5.39
N LYS A 109 -12.70 12.84 4.59
CA LYS A 109 -12.23 11.47 4.87
C LYS A 109 -11.37 11.43 6.13
N MET A 110 -10.41 12.36 6.29
CA MET A 110 -9.58 12.46 7.49
C MET A 110 -10.43 12.65 8.75
N LYS A 111 -11.44 13.54 8.71
CA LYS A 111 -12.39 13.70 9.84
C LYS A 111 -13.18 12.41 10.12
N SER A 112 -13.57 11.68 9.09
CA SER A 112 -14.24 10.38 9.25
C SER A 112 -13.35 9.39 9.97
N LEU A 113 -12.10 9.22 9.53
CA LEU A 113 -11.11 8.34 10.15
C LEU A 113 -10.86 8.70 11.62
N LEU A 114 -10.64 9.98 11.93
CA LEU A 114 -10.41 10.41 13.32
C LEU A 114 -11.62 10.14 14.23
N ARG A 115 -12.85 10.14 13.69
CA ARG A 115 -14.07 9.78 14.45
C ARG A 115 -14.18 8.29 14.80
N THR A 116 -13.51 7.40 14.05
CA THR A 116 -13.45 5.98 14.41
C THR A 116 -12.47 5.68 15.55
N GLY A 117 -11.76 6.69 16.07
CA GLY A 117 -10.65 6.54 17.00
C GLY A 117 -9.30 6.33 16.34
N SER A 118 -9.24 6.43 15.01
CA SER A 118 -7.95 6.37 14.27
C SER A 118 -7.07 7.56 14.62
N VAL A 119 -5.74 7.34 14.56
CA VAL A 119 -4.73 8.32 14.96
C VAL A 119 -3.80 8.62 13.80
N PHE A 120 -3.47 9.88 13.63
CA PHE A 120 -2.49 10.34 12.65
C PHE A 120 -1.25 10.88 13.36
N PHE A 121 -0.08 10.36 12.97
CA PHE A 121 1.22 10.76 13.48
C PHE A 121 2.00 11.48 12.38
N ARG A 122 2.41 12.70 12.66
CA ARG A 122 3.24 13.50 11.76
C ARG A 122 4.71 13.12 11.91
N THR A 123 5.05 11.91 11.52
CA THR A 123 6.40 11.36 11.58
C THR A 123 6.58 10.31 10.50
N ASN A 124 7.81 10.07 10.06
CA ASN A 124 8.14 9.02 9.10
C ASN A 124 8.49 7.71 9.82
N VAL A 125 8.55 6.63 9.05
CA VAL A 125 9.11 5.34 9.48
C VAL A 125 10.52 5.19 8.89
N SER A 126 11.44 4.59 9.65
CA SER A 126 12.81 4.29 9.22
C SER A 126 13.33 3.09 10.01
N ASP A 127 14.45 2.52 9.59
CA ASP A 127 15.19 1.49 10.34
C ASP A 127 15.83 2.01 11.64
N SER A 128 15.98 3.32 11.76
CA SER A 128 16.64 3.98 12.89
C SER A 128 15.78 5.09 13.47
N PRO A 129 15.38 5.01 14.75
CA PRO A 129 14.54 6.03 15.36
C PRO A 129 15.33 7.34 15.59
N ASN A 130 14.66 8.45 15.33
CA ASN A 130 15.17 9.78 15.64
C ASN A 130 14.00 10.72 15.96
N LYS A 131 14.28 12.04 16.10
CA LYS A 131 13.24 13.04 16.43
C LYS A 131 12.11 13.13 15.40
N SER A 132 12.36 12.68 14.16
CA SER A 132 11.43 12.80 13.02
C SER A 132 10.95 11.43 12.50
N CYS A 133 11.52 10.33 13.00
CA CYS A 133 11.23 8.98 12.52
C CYS A 133 11.02 8.03 13.69
N VAL A 134 10.11 7.06 13.47
CA VAL A 134 9.90 5.90 14.34
C VAL A 134 10.27 4.63 13.60
N THR A 135 10.55 3.53 14.31
CA THR A 135 10.70 2.22 13.67
C THR A 135 9.33 1.55 13.50
N LEU A 136 9.26 0.53 12.63
CA LEU A 136 8.09 -0.32 12.52
C LEU A 136 7.74 -0.95 13.88
N THR A 137 8.72 -1.46 14.59
CA THR A 137 8.55 -2.09 15.91
C THR A 137 7.96 -1.11 16.93
N GLN A 138 8.44 0.14 16.96
CA GLN A 138 7.87 1.18 17.83
C GLN A 138 6.40 1.47 17.47
N SER A 139 6.07 1.52 16.19
CA SER A 139 4.70 1.74 15.71
C SER A 139 3.78 0.57 16.08
N LEU A 140 4.27 -0.67 16.02
CA LEU A 140 3.52 -1.85 16.46
C LEU A 140 3.25 -1.83 17.96
N LEU A 141 4.25 -1.49 18.78
CA LEU A 141 4.10 -1.39 20.24
C LEU A 141 3.12 -0.28 20.65
N ALA A 142 2.98 0.78 19.84
CA ALA A 142 1.96 1.81 20.07
C ALA A 142 0.52 1.28 19.86
N ILE A 143 0.35 0.19 19.10
CA ILE A 143 -0.95 -0.45 18.85
C ILE A 143 -1.21 -1.55 19.89
N THR A 144 -0.27 -2.47 20.05
CA THR A 144 -0.42 -3.65 20.91
C THR A 144 0.91 -4.35 21.18
N GLU A 145 1.06 -4.92 22.36
CA GLU A 145 2.19 -5.81 22.67
C GLU A 145 1.91 -7.27 22.29
N THR A 146 0.67 -7.58 21.86
CA THR A 146 0.24 -8.95 21.62
C THR A 146 0.27 -9.30 20.13
N LYS A 147 1.03 -10.32 19.76
CA LYS A 147 1.09 -10.86 18.39
C LYS A 147 -0.15 -11.70 18.07
N ARG A 148 -1.19 -11.08 17.50
CA ARG A 148 -2.49 -11.72 17.21
C ARG A 148 -2.79 -11.90 15.73
N LYS A 149 -1.92 -11.44 14.82
CA LYS A 149 -2.16 -11.46 13.36
C LYS A 149 -3.45 -10.71 13.00
N ASP A 150 -3.70 -9.57 13.64
CA ASP A 150 -4.89 -8.75 13.49
C ASP A 150 -4.57 -7.29 13.07
N ILE A 151 -3.32 -7.03 12.65
CA ILE A 151 -2.90 -5.78 12.03
C ILE A 151 -2.75 -5.98 10.53
N PHE A 152 -3.35 -5.10 9.73
CA PHE A 152 -3.02 -4.99 8.31
C PHE A 152 -1.98 -3.89 8.13
N LEU A 153 -0.93 -4.16 7.37
CA LEU A 153 0.16 -3.22 7.11
C LEU A 153 0.07 -2.69 5.68
N LYS A 154 0.04 -1.34 5.52
CA LYS A 154 0.23 -0.67 4.23
C LYS A 154 1.51 0.14 4.26
N ILE A 155 2.32 0.05 3.21
CA ILE A 155 3.58 0.78 3.05
C ILE A 155 3.66 1.38 1.65
N ASP A 156 3.82 2.70 1.61
CA ASP A 156 4.01 3.47 0.38
C ASP A 156 4.77 4.76 0.77
N ILE A 157 6.11 4.67 0.84
CA ILE A 157 6.99 5.70 1.45
C ILE A 157 8.08 6.21 0.50
N GLU A 158 7.79 6.16 -0.81
CA GLU A 158 8.52 6.87 -1.85
C GLU A 158 10.02 6.49 -1.93
N GLY A 159 10.37 5.23 -1.60
CA GLY A 159 11.69 4.65 -1.83
C GLY A 159 12.47 4.24 -0.57
N ASP A 160 11.93 4.45 0.61
CA ASP A 160 12.52 4.01 1.88
C ASP A 160 11.99 2.63 2.34
N GLU A 161 11.14 1.96 1.52
CA GLU A 161 10.54 0.65 1.83
C GLU A 161 11.60 -0.40 2.19
N PHE A 162 12.74 -0.35 1.50
CA PHE A 162 13.81 -1.34 1.67
C PHE A 162 14.47 -1.30 3.05
N LEU A 163 14.44 -0.16 3.74
CA LEU A 163 15.04 0.02 5.06
C LEU A 163 14.31 -0.79 6.14
N ILE A 164 13.01 -0.99 5.97
CA ILE A 164 12.16 -1.60 7.00
C ILE A 164 11.79 -3.06 6.71
N LEU A 165 12.22 -3.63 5.57
CA LEU A 165 11.92 -5.04 5.23
C LEU A 165 12.38 -6.05 6.28
N PRO A 166 13.57 -5.92 6.90
CA PRO A 166 13.98 -6.84 7.97
C PRO A 166 13.01 -6.79 9.16
N GLU A 167 12.60 -5.59 9.61
CA GLU A 167 11.65 -5.46 10.71
C GLU A 167 10.28 -6.06 10.36
N ILE A 168 9.84 -6.01 9.10
CA ILE A 168 8.59 -6.64 8.66
C ILE A 168 8.70 -8.15 8.86
N VAL A 169 9.80 -8.77 8.42
CA VAL A 169 10.03 -10.22 8.55
C VAL A 169 10.07 -10.63 10.01
N ASP A 170 10.77 -9.89 10.86
CA ASP A 170 10.89 -10.16 12.30
C ASP A 170 9.56 -10.04 13.06
N ASN A 171 8.61 -9.28 12.50
CA ASN A 171 7.32 -8.97 13.12
C ASN A 171 6.12 -9.59 12.40
N LEU A 172 6.31 -10.61 11.57
CA LEU A 172 5.24 -11.22 10.76
C LEU A 172 4.02 -11.70 11.58
N ASP A 173 4.24 -12.07 12.85
CA ASP A 173 3.16 -12.55 13.71
C ASP A 173 2.17 -11.49 14.19
N PHE A 174 2.43 -10.22 13.90
CA PHE A 174 1.44 -9.15 14.08
C PHE A 174 0.45 -9.04 12.90
N PHE A 175 0.86 -9.46 11.69
CA PHE A 175 0.13 -9.12 10.47
C PHE A 175 -0.85 -10.18 10.01
N SER A 176 -2.08 -9.73 9.67
CA SER A 176 -3.11 -10.48 8.93
C SER A 176 -2.87 -10.44 7.42
N GLY A 177 -2.38 -9.30 6.94
CA GLY A 177 -2.03 -9.02 5.55
C GLY A 177 -1.10 -7.82 5.45
N ILE A 178 -0.46 -7.69 4.30
CA ILE A 178 0.49 -6.63 3.99
C ILE A 178 0.22 -6.16 2.55
N VAL A 179 0.31 -4.86 2.30
CA VAL A 179 0.45 -4.30 0.97
C VAL A 179 1.59 -3.29 0.95
N LEU A 180 2.45 -3.41 -0.07
CA LEU A 180 3.59 -2.51 -0.25
C LEU A 180 3.64 -2.01 -1.68
N GLU A 181 3.97 -0.74 -1.84
CA GLU A 181 4.47 -0.19 -3.09
C GLU A 181 5.99 -0.03 -3.01
N PHE A 182 6.71 -0.68 -3.94
CA PHE A 182 8.16 -0.58 -4.02
C PHE A 182 8.56 0.41 -5.09
N HIS A 183 9.24 1.48 -4.69
CA HIS A 183 9.88 2.42 -5.59
C HIS A 183 11.31 1.98 -5.91
N ARG A 184 11.83 2.37 -7.08
CA ARG A 184 13.17 1.95 -7.57
C ARG A 184 13.35 0.42 -7.59
N ALA A 185 12.25 -0.33 -7.74
CA ALA A 185 12.21 -1.79 -7.64
C ALA A 185 13.23 -2.47 -8.55
N SER A 186 13.43 -1.96 -9.78
CA SER A 186 14.41 -2.53 -10.74
C SER A 186 15.86 -2.56 -10.23
N ALA A 187 16.23 -1.65 -9.32
CA ALA A 187 17.56 -1.59 -8.70
C ALA A 187 17.71 -2.60 -7.55
N PHE A 188 16.61 -2.97 -6.91
CA PHE A 188 16.58 -3.82 -5.72
C PHE A 188 15.84 -5.14 -5.93
N TRP A 189 15.77 -5.61 -7.17
CA TRP A 189 14.94 -6.76 -7.55
C TRP A 189 15.27 -8.04 -6.79
N SER A 190 16.55 -8.31 -6.53
CA SER A 190 16.98 -9.47 -5.73
C SER A 190 16.53 -9.36 -4.26
N ILE A 191 16.51 -8.16 -3.71
CA ILE A 191 16.02 -7.92 -2.34
C ILE A 191 14.53 -8.19 -2.26
N ILE A 192 13.76 -7.73 -3.26
CA ILE A 192 12.31 -7.96 -3.33
C ILE A 192 12.02 -9.46 -3.43
N THR A 193 12.73 -10.20 -4.29
CA THR A 193 12.53 -11.66 -4.43
C THR A 193 12.83 -12.40 -3.13
N SER A 194 13.95 -12.09 -2.47
CA SER A 194 14.30 -12.69 -1.17
C SER A 194 13.28 -12.32 -0.08
N PHE A 195 12.80 -11.09 -0.06
CA PHE A 195 11.74 -10.67 0.87
C PHE A 195 10.45 -11.48 0.67
N VAL A 196 9.99 -11.65 -0.58
CA VAL A 196 8.81 -12.48 -0.89
C VAL A 196 8.99 -13.93 -0.41
N GLU A 197 10.18 -14.49 -0.56
CA GLU A 197 10.50 -15.83 -0.07
C GLU A 197 10.46 -15.90 1.47
N SER A 198 11.04 -14.93 2.16
CA SER A 198 10.98 -14.84 3.64
C SER A 198 9.54 -14.71 4.15
N LEU A 199 8.71 -13.89 3.49
CA LEU A 199 7.28 -13.79 3.84
C LEU A 199 6.57 -15.13 3.69
N LYS A 200 6.84 -15.85 2.59
CA LYS A 200 6.25 -17.17 2.34
C LYS A 200 6.67 -18.20 3.40
N GLU A 201 7.93 -18.21 3.81
CA GLU A 201 8.43 -19.06 4.91
C GLU A 201 7.72 -18.74 6.23
N GLY A 202 7.44 -17.45 6.50
CA GLY A 202 6.63 -16.99 7.63
C GLY A 202 5.12 -17.21 7.48
N GLY A 203 4.68 -17.93 6.43
CA GLY A 203 3.28 -18.29 6.20
C GLY A 203 2.41 -17.14 5.68
N MET A 204 3.04 -16.15 5.00
CA MET A 204 2.36 -15.06 4.32
C MET A 204 2.63 -15.16 2.82
N PHE A 205 1.59 -15.31 2.03
CA PHE A 205 1.70 -15.66 0.62
C PHE A 205 1.38 -14.47 -0.27
N LEU A 206 2.06 -14.36 -1.40
CA LEU A 206 1.81 -13.32 -2.41
C LEU A 206 0.41 -13.53 -3.03
N ASP A 207 -0.45 -12.53 -2.81
CA ASP A 207 -1.83 -12.49 -3.30
C ASP A 207 -1.90 -11.91 -4.71
N HIS A 208 -1.21 -10.78 -4.90
CA HIS A 208 -1.23 -10.02 -6.15
C HIS A 208 0.06 -9.25 -6.36
N ILE A 209 0.39 -8.99 -7.63
CA ILE A 209 1.41 -8.06 -8.09
C ILE A 209 0.81 -7.16 -9.15
N HIS A 210 1.01 -5.86 -9.04
CA HIS A 210 0.67 -4.88 -10.06
C HIS A 210 1.89 -4.02 -10.40
N VAL A 211 2.07 -3.71 -11.67
CA VAL A 211 3.15 -2.82 -12.12
C VAL A 211 2.56 -1.43 -12.30
N ASN A 212 2.95 -0.51 -11.43
CA ASN A 212 2.48 0.87 -11.48
C ASN A 212 2.97 1.56 -12.77
N ASN A 213 2.03 1.95 -13.63
CA ASN A 213 2.31 2.53 -14.95
C ASN A 213 2.69 4.02 -14.92
N TYR A 214 2.78 4.64 -13.73
CA TYR A 214 3.52 5.90 -13.57
C TYR A 214 5.03 5.66 -13.60
N GLY A 215 5.50 4.49 -13.11
CA GLY A 215 6.89 4.09 -13.14
C GLY A 215 7.37 3.68 -14.54
N ASN A 216 8.60 4.02 -14.88
CA ASN A 216 9.25 3.57 -16.11
C ASN A 216 9.85 2.18 -15.91
N LEU A 217 10.15 1.50 -17.01
CA LEU A 217 10.95 0.28 -17.01
C LEU A 217 12.44 0.60 -17.06
N SER A 218 13.25 -0.24 -16.41
CA SER A 218 14.69 -0.22 -16.55
C SER A 218 15.12 -0.71 -17.95
N PRO A 219 16.40 -0.55 -18.37
CA PRO A 219 16.91 -1.11 -19.61
C PRO A 219 16.77 -2.65 -19.72
N LYS A 220 16.65 -3.34 -18.59
CA LYS A 220 16.39 -4.78 -18.51
C LYS A 220 14.90 -5.14 -18.52
N LEU A 221 14.04 -4.18 -18.82
CA LEU A 221 12.58 -4.31 -18.78
C LEU A 221 12.00 -4.72 -17.42
N LEU A 222 12.72 -4.46 -16.31
CA LEU A 222 12.19 -4.60 -14.97
C LEU A 222 11.48 -3.31 -14.55
N PRO A 223 10.33 -3.40 -13.89
CA PRO A 223 9.58 -2.23 -13.47
C PRO A 223 10.29 -1.48 -12.34
N ASN A 224 10.17 -0.15 -12.36
CA ASN A 224 10.69 0.72 -11.29
C ASN A 224 9.72 0.90 -10.13
N VAL A 225 8.42 0.73 -10.37
CA VAL A 225 7.40 0.81 -9.32
C VAL A 225 6.50 -0.41 -9.43
N ILE A 226 6.35 -1.14 -8.34
CA ILE A 226 5.47 -2.32 -8.23
C ILE A 226 4.72 -2.34 -6.91
N GLU A 227 3.50 -2.81 -6.97
CA GLU A 227 2.63 -3.06 -5.82
C GLU A 227 2.57 -4.56 -5.55
N LEU A 228 2.81 -4.97 -4.33
CA LEU A 228 2.70 -6.34 -3.89
C LEU A 228 1.73 -6.43 -2.70
N SER A 229 0.79 -7.38 -2.75
CA SER A 229 -0.06 -7.69 -1.61
C SER A 229 0.10 -9.12 -1.13
N PHE A 230 -0.04 -9.30 0.18
CA PHE A 230 0.19 -10.58 0.86
C PHE A 230 -0.86 -10.84 1.91
N SER A 231 -1.22 -12.11 2.10
CA SER A 231 -2.08 -12.54 3.20
C SER A 231 -1.77 -13.94 3.69
N ARG A 232 -2.33 -14.28 4.85
CA ARG A 232 -2.30 -15.63 5.43
C ARG A 232 -3.45 -16.51 5.00
N THR A 233 -4.25 -16.06 4.02
CA THR A 233 -5.40 -16.81 3.49
C THR A 233 -4.93 -18.11 2.84
N THR A 234 -5.53 -19.22 3.24
CA THR A 234 -5.15 -20.57 2.79
C THR A 234 -5.93 -21.04 1.55
N LEU A 235 -7.17 -20.55 1.37
CA LEU A 235 -7.99 -20.86 0.20
C LEU A 235 -7.52 -19.99 -0.99
N ARG A 236 -6.78 -20.62 -1.89
CA ARG A 236 -6.12 -19.94 -3.01
C ARG A 236 -6.46 -20.59 -4.34
N ASN A 237 -6.57 -19.75 -5.35
CA ASN A 237 -6.66 -20.16 -6.73
C ASN A 237 -5.31 -20.71 -7.25
N GLU A 238 -5.33 -21.27 -8.45
CA GLU A 238 -4.10 -21.60 -9.13
C GLU A 238 -3.24 -20.36 -9.38
N SER A 239 -1.94 -20.61 -9.58
CA SER A 239 -0.99 -19.54 -9.91
C SER A 239 -1.38 -18.81 -11.19
N VAL A 240 -1.39 -17.49 -11.14
CA VAL A 240 -1.68 -16.64 -12.29
C VAL A 240 -0.58 -16.79 -13.36
N LYS A 241 -0.98 -16.88 -14.63
CA LYS A 241 -0.05 -16.93 -15.76
C LYS A 241 0.21 -15.56 -16.38
N ARG A 242 -0.75 -14.65 -16.21
CA ARG A 242 -0.73 -13.31 -16.83
C ARG A 242 -1.50 -12.30 -15.98
N LEU A 243 -0.99 -11.10 -15.88
CA LEU A 243 -1.63 -9.92 -15.25
C LEU A 243 -1.59 -8.74 -16.24
N PRO A 244 -2.47 -7.75 -16.13
CA PRO A 244 -3.54 -7.61 -15.15
C PRO A 244 -4.72 -8.55 -15.41
N VAL A 245 -5.48 -8.85 -14.36
CA VAL A 245 -6.79 -9.50 -14.48
C VAL A 245 -7.83 -8.42 -14.73
N LYS A 246 -8.23 -8.24 -15.97
CA LYS A 246 -9.07 -7.10 -16.44
C LYS A 246 -10.37 -6.85 -15.66
N SER A 247 -10.88 -7.84 -14.95
CA SER A 247 -12.12 -7.73 -14.18
C SER A 247 -11.95 -7.02 -12.84
N ILE A 248 -10.71 -6.97 -12.30
CA ILE A 248 -10.42 -6.47 -10.96
C ILE A 248 -9.23 -5.50 -10.91
N ASP A 249 -8.31 -5.61 -11.89
CA ASP A 249 -7.19 -4.69 -12.02
C ASP A 249 -7.58 -3.40 -12.73
N SER A 250 -6.90 -2.31 -12.38
CA SER A 250 -7.00 -1.02 -13.05
C SER A 250 -5.63 -0.37 -13.09
N PRO A 251 -5.27 0.30 -14.20
CA PRO A 251 -4.00 1.02 -14.29
C PRO A 251 -3.96 2.18 -13.28
N ASN A 252 -2.82 2.42 -12.65
CA ASN A 252 -2.63 3.58 -11.77
C ASN A 252 -2.90 4.89 -12.51
N SER A 253 -2.34 5.06 -13.71
CA SER A 253 -2.67 6.17 -14.59
C SER A 253 -3.68 5.75 -15.66
N PRO A 254 -4.91 6.31 -15.69
CA PRO A 254 -5.88 6.04 -16.75
C PRO A 254 -5.46 6.63 -18.11
N LEU A 255 -4.45 7.50 -18.14
CA LEU A 255 -3.96 8.15 -19.36
C LEU A 255 -2.84 7.34 -20.05
N ARG A 256 -2.36 6.26 -19.43
CA ARG A 256 -1.33 5.39 -19.96
C ARG A 256 -1.84 3.96 -20.09
N SER A 257 -1.33 3.25 -21.11
CA SER A 257 -1.58 1.81 -21.18
C SER A 257 -0.94 1.10 -19.99
N ASP A 258 -1.65 0.12 -19.47
CA ASP A 258 -1.12 -0.72 -18.41
C ASP A 258 -0.01 -1.63 -18.90
N TYR A 259 0.82 -2.11 -17.99
CA TYR A 259 1.83 -3.13 -18.28
C TYR A 259 1.19 -4.52 -18.22
N GLU A 260 1.61 -5.40 -19.13
CA GLU A 260 1.24 -6.80 -19.10
C GLU A 260 2.39 -7.63 -18.49
N VAL A 261 2.13 -8.43 -17.47
CA VAL A 261 3.10 -9.29 -16.81
C VAL A 261 2.81 -10.74 -17.17
N ILE A 262 3.85 -11.47 -17.62
CA ILE A 262 3.81 -12.90 -17.95
C ILE A 262 4.80 -13.64 -17.05
N PHE A 263 4.32 -14.73 -16.43
CA PHE A 263 5.09 -15.60 -15.53
C PHE A 263 5.47 -16.92 -16.17
#